data_f7e4882a9a2707a10fde89f72604c31d
#
_entry.id   f7e4882a9a2707a10fde89f72604c31d
#
_cell.length_a   1.000
_cell.length_b   1.000
_cell.length_c   1.000
_cell.angle_alpha   90.00
_cell.angle_beta   90.00
_cell.angle_gamma   90.00
#
_symmetry.space_group_name_H-M   'P 1'
#
loop_
_entity.id
_entity.type
_entity.pdbx_description
1 polymer ?
#
loop_
_entity_poly.entity_id
_entity_poly.type
_entity_poly.pdbx_seq_one_letter_code
_entity_poly.pdbx_strand_id
1 'polypeptide(L)'
;MMENSPILAVVVPCYKEEAVLHETHKRLSQLFDRLIQARQISPESYILYVNDGSTDQTWAIIKELHQNTAYACGLNLAGNVGHQNALLAGLNAVKERCEIAISIDADLQDDIQVIPDMINSYKAGNDIVYGVRKERKTDTFFKRNTALVFYRLMKAMGVKSVYNHADFRLMSQRAIQHLCRFRERNLFLRGLVPLIGYQTDSVYYNRDKRFAGESKYPFRKMLNFAIDGITSFSVKPVRMIFWIGCIFILVALCVTGWTLHSYTQHNAVPGWSSLMISV
;
A
#
# COMPACT_ATOMS: atom_id res chain seq x y z
N MET A 1 20.39 5.60 32.29
CA MET A 1 19.46 4.53 31.96
C MET A 1 19.98 3.87 30.71
N MET A 2 20.24 2.54 30.74
CA MET A 2 20.57 1.82 29.50
C MET A 2 19.32 1.86 28.63
N GLU A 3 19.37 2.58 27.49
CA GLU A 3 18.31 2.52 26.50
C GLU A 3 18.19 1.06 26.04
N ASN A 4 17.07 0.45 26.38
CA ASN A 4 16.80 -0.93 25.99
C ASN A 4 16.68 -0.92 24.46
N SER A 5 17.54 -1.68 23.76
CA SER A 5 17.49 -1.78 22.30
C SER A 5 16.14 -2.40 21.89
N PRO A 6 15.38 -1.79 20.97
CA PRO A 6 14.03 -2.26 20.66
C PRO A 6 14.04 -3.62 19.94
N ILE A 7 13.04 -4.44 20.21
CA ILE A 7 12.78 -5.66 19.43
C ILE A 7 12.25 -5.26 18.07
N LEU A 8 13.00 -5.58 17.01
CA LEU A 8 12.64 -5.36 15.64
C LEU A 8 12.03 -6.63 15.03
N ALA A 9 10.85 -6.51 14.42
CA ALA A 9 10.29 -7.51 13.53
C ALA A 9 10.38 -7.02 12.07
N VAL A 10 11.03 -7.78 11.18
CA VAL A 10 10.97 -7.51 9.73
C VAL A 10 9.92 -8.41 9.11
N VAL A 11 8.85 -7.83 8.57
CA VAL A 11 7.72 -8.55 7.95
C VAL A 11 7.90 -8.59 6.44
N VAL A 12 8.00 -9.81 5.89
CA VAL A 12 8.29 -10.08 4.48
C VAL A 12 7.17 -10.91 3.88
N PRO A 13 6.19 -10.30 3.16
CA PRO A 13 5.19 -11.05 2.43
C PRO A 13 5.81 -11.76 1.23
N CYS A 14 5.49 -13.06 1.05
CA CYS A 14 6.09 -13.95 0.07
C CYS A 14 5.00 -14.65 -0.76
N TYR A 15 5.05 -14.50 -2.08
CA TYR A 15 4.22 -15.25 -3.01
C TYR A 15 5.02 -15.66 -4.24
N LYS A 16 5.38 -16.96 -4.31
CA LYS A 16 6.23 -17.54 -5.38
C LYS A 16 7.59 -16.85 -5.43
N GLU A 17 8.27 -16.84 -4.30
CA GLU A 17 9.57 -16.18 -4.11
C GLU A 17 10.71 -17.18 -3.85
N GLU A 18 10.55 -18.46 -4.27
CA GLU A 18 11.55 -19.52 -4.08
C GLU A 18 12.94 -19.15 -4.60
N ALA A 19 13.02 -18.37 -5.67
CA ALA A 19 14.29 -18.00 -6.32
C ALA A 19 15.13 -16.97 -5.52
N VAL A 20 14.49 -16.20 -4.61
CA VAL A 20 15.14 -15.07 -3.94
C VAL A 20 15.24 -15.22 -2.41
N LEU A 21 14.46 -16.10 -1.82
CA LEU A 21 14.23 -16.14 -0.38
C LEU A 21 15.51 -16.44 0.43
N HIS A 22 16.37 -17.34 -0.04
CA HIS A 22 17.64 -17.66 0.60
C HIS A 22 18.59 -16.45 0.63
N GLU A 23 18.70 -15.72 -0.48
CA GLU A 23 19.56 -14.53 -0.56
C GLU A 23 18.97 -13.40 0.29
N THR A 24 17.65 -13.21 0.28
CA THR A 24 16.95 -12.24 1.12
C THR A 24 17.22 -12.51 2.59
N HIS A 25 17.09 -13.77 3.02
CA HIS A 25 17.36 -14.17 4.40
C HIS A 25 18.80 -13.92 4.78
N LYS A 26 19.76 -14.32 3.92
CA LYS A 26 21.19 -14.11 4.15
C LYS A 26 21.52 -12.63 4.38
N ARG A 27 21.03 -11.73 3.53
CA ARG A 27 21.30 -10.29 3.65
C ARG A 27 20.67 -9.69 4.91
N LEU A 28 19.43 -10.06 5.22
CA LEU A 28 18.74 -9.58 6.44
C LEU A 28 19.43 -10.10 7.70
N SER A 29 19.86 -11.37 7.74
CA SER A 29 20.59 -11.94 8.88
C SER A 29 21.93 -11.22 9.11
N GLN A 30 22.68 -10.96 8.07
CA GLN A 30 23.94 -10.20 8.16
C GLN A 30 23.70 -8.75 8.65
N LEU A 31 22.59 -8.15 8.28
CA LEU A 31 22.19 -6.85 8.80
C LEU A 31 21.84 -6.93 10.29
N PHE A 32 21.08 -7.96 10.71
CA PHE A 32 20.70 -8.18 12.12
C PHE A 32 21.95 -8.35 12.98
N ASP A 33 22.90 -9.18 12.59
CA ASP A 33 24.17 -9.38 13.32
C ASP A 33 24.87 -8.03 13.57
N ARG A 34 24.96 -7.18 12.55
CA ARG A 34 25.56 -5.84 12.67
C ARG A 34 24.77 -4.93 13.62
N LEU A 35 23.44 -4.91 13.49
CA LEU A 35 22.57 -4.06 14.32
C LEU A 35 22.57 -4.49 15.79
N ILE A 36 22.61 -5.80 16.06
CA ILE A 36 22.70 -6.35 17.41
C ILE A 36 24.07 -6.03 18.02
N GLN A 37 25.16 -6.23 17.28
CA GLN A 37 26.52 -5.86 17.72
C GLN A 37 26.62 -4.37 18.05
N ALA A 38 25.98 -3.52 17.22
CA ALA A 38 25.92 -2.08 17.43
C ALA A 38 24.90 -1.66 18.52
N ARG A 39 24.22 -2.59 19.17
CA ARG A 39 23.16 -2.34 20.16
C ARG A 39 22.05 -1.41 19.64
N GLN A 40 21.75 -1.48 18.35
CA GLN A 40 20.65 -0.71 17.76
C GLN A 40 19.33 -1.43 17.89
N ILE A 41 19.34 -2.77 17.90
CA ILE A 41 18.17 -3.63 18.13
C ILE A 41 18.47 -4.71 19.16
N SER A 42 17.42 -5.30 19.74
CA SER A 42 17.50 -6.41 20.68
C SER A 42 17.95 -7.70 19.97
N PRO A 43 18.69 -8.62 20.66
CA PRO A 43 18.94 -9.98 20.19
C PRO A 43 17.67 -10.81 19.95
N GLU A 44 16.54 -10.42 20.54
CA GLU A 44 15.22 -11.06 20.34
C GLU A 44 14.54 -10.65 19.04
N SER A 45 15.18 -9.78 18.23
CA SER A 45 14.66 -9.34 16.94
C SER A 45 14.58 -10.49 15.93
N TYR A 46 13.58 -10.47 15.04
CA TYR A 46 13.32 -11.58 14.12
C TYR A 46 12.76 -11.13 12.77
N ILE A 47 12.77 -12.06 11.80
CA ILE A 47 12.23 -11.88 10.46
C ILE A 47 10.99 -12.78 10.34
N LEU A 48 9.81 -12.20 10.08
CA LEU A 48 8.58 -12.93 9.84
C LEU A 48 8.30 -13.01 8.33
N TYR A 49 8.48 -14.19 7.75
CA TYR A 49 8.07 -14.49 6.37
C TYR A 49 6.60 -14.89 6.35
N VAL A 50 5.80 -14.19 5.55
CA VAL A 50 4.36 -14.46 5.42
C VAL A 50 4.11 -15.12 4.07
N ASN A 51 3.88 -16.43 4.06
CA ASN A 51 3.53 -17.14 2.83
C ASN A 51 2.07 -16.88 2.44
N ASP A 52 1.86 -16.21 1.32
CA ASP A 52 0.54 -15.87 0.78
C ASP A 52 0.02 -16.97 -0.15
N GLY A 53 -0.08 -18.21 0.36
CA GLY A 53 -0.62 -19.35 -0.40
C GLY A 53 0.21 -19.71 -1.63
N SER A 54 1.54 -19.70 -1.54
CA SER A 54 2.42 -20.09 -2.65
C SER A 54 2.26 -21.56 -3.01
N THR A 55 2.35 -21.86 -4.30
CA THR A 55 2.25 -23.22 -4.86
C THR A 55 3.62 -23.82 -5.25
N ASP A 56 4.69 -23.03 -5.10
CA ASP A 56 6.09 -23.42 -5.32
C ASP A 56 6.78 -23.82 -4.01
N GLN A 57 8.11 -23.86 -3.98
CA GLN A 57 8.89 -24.25 -2.80
C GLN A 57 9.00 -23.15 -1.72
N THR A 58 8.36 -21.98 -1.91
CA THR A 58 8.46 -20.85 -0.98
C THR A 58 8.21 -21.25 0.47
N TRP A 59 7.11 -22.00 0.74
CA TRP A 59 6.80 -22.42 2.13
C TRP A 59 7.78 -23.46 2.67
N ALA A 60 8.27 -24.37 1.85
CA ALA A 60 9.26 -25.35 2.23
C ALA A 60 10.58 -24.67 2.66
N ILE A 61 11.02 -23.65 1.90
CA ILE A 61 12.19 -22.83 2.21
C ILE A 61 11.99 -22.06 3.52
N ILE A 62 10.83 -21.45 3.75
CA ILE A 62 10.55 -20.73 5.01
C ILE A 62 10.68 -21.68 6.22
N LYS A 63 10.16 -22.91 6.12
CA LYS A 63 10.29 -23.91 7.17
C LYS A 63 11.74 -24.30 7.42
N GLU A 64 12.50 -24.52 6.36
CA GLU A 64 13.94 -24.81 6.43
C GLU A 64 14.71 -23.69 7.12
N LEU A 65 14.48 -22.43 6.72
CA LEU A 65 15.10 -21.25 7.33
C LEU A 65 14.77 -21.14 8.82
N HIS A 66 13.53 -21.40 9.21
CA HIS A 66 13.11 -21.40 10.61
C HIS A 66 13.83 -22.46 11.45
N GLN A 67 14.08 -23.65 10.89
CA GLN A 67 14.77 -24.73 11.58
C GLN A 67 16.28 -24.48 11.72
N ASN A 68 16.88 -23.83 10.73
CA ASN A 68 18.33 -23.73 10.59
C ASN A 68 18.92 -22.38 11.01
N THR A 69 18.09 -21.38 11.31
CA THR A 69 18.55 -20.02 11.63
C THR A 69 17.82 -19.42 12.84
N ALA A 70 18.52 -18.54 13.59
CA ALA A 70 17.97 -17.92 14.79
C ALA A 70 16.90 -16.87 14.53
N TYR A 71 16.90 -16.25 13.33
CA TYR A 71 16.06 -15.06 13.06
C TYR A 71 14.78 -15.36 12.31
N ALA A 72 14.67 -16.50 11.62
CA ALA A 72 13.55 -16.78 10.75
C ALA A 72 12.31 -17.30 11.48
N CYS A 73 11.17 -16.64 11.28
CA CYS A 73 9.84 -17.10 11.65
C CYS A 73 8.96 -17.18 10.40
N GLY A 74 7.96 -18.07 10.41
CA GLY A 74 7.05 -18.26 9.28
C GLY A 74 5.59 -18.16 9.69
N LEU A 75 4.78 -17.46 8.86
CA LEU A 75 3.32 -17.45 8.93
C LEU A 75 2.77 -17.98 7.60
N ASN A 76 1.97 -19.04 7.63
CA ASN A 76 1.37 -19.63 6.44
C ASN A 76 -0.10 -19.29 6.36
N LEU A 77 -0.51 -18.59 5.32
CA LEU A 77 -1.92 -18.28 5.05
C LEU A 77 -2.59 -19.45 4.32
N ALA A 78 -3.86 -19.66 4.56
CA ALA A 78 -4.63 -20.77 3.98
C ALA A 78 -4.77 -20.69 2.44
N GLY A 79 -4.56 -19.50 1.86
CA GLY A 79 -4.62 -19.26 0.43
C GLY A 79 -4.09 -17.88 0.07
N ASN A 80 -4.02 -17.58 -1.24
CA ASN A 80 -3.58 -16.27 -1.71
C ASN A 80 -4.66 -15.21 -1.42
N VAL A 81 -4.33 -14.26 -0.56
CA VAL A 81 -5.19 -13.14 -0.17
C VAL A 81 -4.69 -11.80 -0.74
N GLY A 82 -3.55 -11.83 -1.44
CA GLY A 82 -2.89 -10.68 -2.03
C GLY A 82 -1.95 -9.95 -1.08
N HIS A 83 -0.94 -9.30 -1.66
CA HIS A 83 0.20 -8.71 -0.97
C HIS A 83 -0.18 -7.82 0.24
N GLN A 84 -1.17 -6.95 0.09
CA GLN A 84 -1.60 -6.03 1.16
C GLN A 84 -2.19 -6.76 2.37
N ASN A 85 -3.03 -7.77 2.12
CA ASN A 85 -3.64 -8.58 3.17
C ASN A 85 -2.61 -9.48 3.84
N ALA A 86 -1.68 -10.07 3.08
CA ALA A 86 -0.56 -10.85 3.62
C ALA A 86 0.34 -9.98 4.50
N LEU A 87 0.66 -8.76 4.08
CA LEU A 87 1.42 -7.81 4.88
C LEU A 87 0.66 -7.43 6.17
N LEU A 88 -0.63 -7.13 6.10
CA LEU A 88 -1.44 -6.82 7.28
C LEU A 88 -1.53 -8.03 8.23
N ALA A 89 -1.66 -9.26 7.72
CA ALA A 89 -1.64 -10.48 8.53
C ALA A 89 -0.31 -10.62 9.29
N GLY A 90 0.81 -10.36 8.63
CA GLY A 90 2.13 -10.34 9.25
C GLY A 90 2.26 -9.27 10.34
N LEU A 91 1.86 -8.03 10.04
CA LEU A 91 1.87 -6.94 11.03
C LEU A 91 0.97 -7.25 12.24
N ASN A 92 -0.20 -7.84 12.01
CA ASN A 92 -1.09 -8.26 13.09
C ASN A 92 -0.49 -9.37 13.96
N ALA A 93 0.31 -10.28 13.37
CA ALA A 93 0.99 -11.35 14.11
C ALA A 93 2.13 -10.82 15.01
N VAL A 94 2.79 -9.72 14.64
CA VAL A 94 3.93 -9.15 15.38
C VAL A 94 3.57 -8.02 16.35
N LYS A 95 2.38 -7.44 16.25
CA LYS A 95 1.97 -6.20 16.96
C LYS A 95 2.14 -6.21 18.50
N GLU A 96 2.12 -7.39 19.13
CA GLU A 96 2.29 -7.56 20.58
C GLU A 96 3.68 -8.13 20.94
N ARG A 97 4.54 -8.37 19.92
CA ARG A 97 5.81 -9.08 20.10
C ARG A 97 7.04 -8.27 19.71
N CYS A 98 6.85 -7.03 19.28
CA CYS A 98 7.93 -6.13 18.89
C CYS A 98 7.60 -4.68 19.25
N GLU A 99 8.60 -3.86 19.51
CA GLU A 99 8.46 -2.43 19.66
C GLU A 99 8.39 -1.72 18.32
N ILE A 100 9.07 -2.25 17.30
CA ILE A 100 9.08 -1.73 15.94
C ILE A 100 8.95 -2.85 14.92
N ALA A 101 8.21 -2.61 13.84
CA ALA A 101 8.22 -3.50 12.70
C ALA A 101 8.57 -2.76 11.41
N ILE A 102 9.33 -3.44 10.56
CA ILE A 102 9.65 -2.98 9.20
C ILE A 102 8.98 -3.92 8.20
N SER A 103 8.22 -3.35 7.27
CA SER A 103 7.70 -4.08 6.11
C SER A 103 8.65 -3.92 4.92
N ILE A 104 8.97 -5.01 4.23
CA ILE A 104 9.85 -5.02 3.05
C ILE A 104 9.43 -6.12 2.08
N ASP A 105 9.60 -5.86 0.77
CA ASP A 105 9.36 -6.86 -0.27
C ASP A 105 10.50 -7.90 -0.31
N ALA A 106 10.17 -9.16 -0.65
CA ALA A 106 11.15 -10.25 -0.72
C ALA A 106 12.15 -10.12 -1.89
N ASP A 107 11.89 -9.25 -2.88
CA ASP A 107 12.58 -9.19 -4.17
C ASP A 107 13.94 -8.45 -4.17
N LEU A 108 14.40 -8.02 -3.00
CA LEU A 108 15.67 -7.33 -2.78
C LEU A 108 15.86 -6.03 -3.60
N GLN A 109 14.76 -5.37 -3.98
CA GLN A 109 14.83 -4.11 -4.70
C GLN A 109 14.97 -2.90 -3.77
N ASP A 110 14.48 -3.01 -2.55
CA ASP A 110 14.60 -1.95 -1.55
C ASP A 110 15.92 -2.08 -0.79
N ASP A 111 16.62 -0.96 -0.61
CA ASP A 111 17.94 -0.94 0.01
C ASP A 111 17.83 -1.12 1.53
N ILE A 112 18.16 -2.31 2.01
CA ILE A 112 18.13 -2.64 3.44
C ILE A 112 19.20 -1.89 4.26
N GLN A 113 20.19 -1.25 3.62
CA GLN A 113 21.24 -0.50 4.32
C GLN A 113 20.70 0.81 4.95
N VAL A 114 19.48 1.24 4.61
CA VAL A 114 18.84 2.41 5.24
C VAL A 114 18.03 2.06 6.51
N ILE A 115 17.93 0.78 6.85
CA ILE A 115 17.25 0.34 8.09
C ILE A 115 17.85 0.98 9.35
N PRO A 116 19.19 1.09 9.51
CA PRO A 116 19.77 1.83 10.64
C PRO A 116 19.26 3.27 10.75
N ASP A 117 19.12 3.98 9.63
CA ASP A 117 18.62 5.36 9.60
C ASP A 117 17.13 5.42 9.99
N MET A 118 16.33 4.42 9.58
CA MET A 118 14.94 4.32 10.02
C MET A 118 14.83 4.09 11.53
N ILE A 119 15.69 3.24 12.11
CA ILE A 119 15.73 2.99 13.55
C ILE A 119 16.16 4.25 14.31
N ASN A 120 17.13 5.01 13.79
CA ASN A 120 17.55 6.29 14.38
C ASN A 120 16.42 7.32 14.35
N SER A 121 15.67 7.40 13.26
CA SER A 121 14.50 8.26 13.15
C SER A 121 13.40 7.86 14.15
N TYR A 122 13.16 6.56 14.35
CA TYR A 122 12.26 6.08 15.41
C TYR A 122 12.74 6.50 16.81
N LYS A 123 14.03 6.33 17.13
CA LYS A 123 14.61 6.77 18.41
C LYS A 123 14.52 8.28 18.62
N ALA A 124 14.46 9.06 17.53
CA ALA A 124 14.20 10.50 17.57
C ALA A 124 12.71 10.85 17.82
N GLY A 125 11.82 9.86 17.97
CA GLY A 125 10.41 10.05 18.35
C GLY A 125 9.42 9.90 17.19
N ASN A 126 9.85 9.48 16.00
CA ASN A 126 8.96 9.25 14.89
C ASN A 126 8.35 7.83 14.94
N ASP A 127 7.03 7.73 14.84
CA ASP A 127 6.32 6.45 14.89
C ASP A 127 6.29 5.71 13.56
N ILE A 128 6.35 6.45 12.47
CA ILE A 128 6.27 5.92 11.12
C ILE A 128 7.40 6.52 10.30
N VAL A 129 8.28 5.68 9.76
CA VAL A 129 9.38 6.13 8.90
C VAL A 129 9.21 5.48 7.52
N TYR A 130 8.99 6.32 6.52
CA TYR A 130 8.80 5.87 5.15
C TYR A 130 10.13 5.70 4.42
N GLY A 131 10.32 4.57 3.77
CA GLY A 131 11.33 4.42 2.73
C GLY A 131 10.84 5.08 1.45
N VAL A 132 11.51 6.14 1.03
CA VAL A 132 11.17 6.90 -0.17
C VAL A 132 12.24 6.69 -1.23
N ARG A 133 11.81 6.24 -2.41
CA ARG A 133 12.72 6.01 -3.54
C ARG A 133 13.18 7.35 -4.11
N LYS A 134 14.50 7.56 -4.18
CA LYS A 134 15.08 8.68 -4.92
C LYS A 134 14.70 8.55 -6.40
N GLU A 135 14.75 9.64 -7.16
CA GLU A 135 14.24 9.75 -8.53
C GLU A 135 14.61 8.56 -9.43
N ARG A 136 13.62 8.09 -10.19
CA ARG A 136 13.79 7.08 -11.25
C ARG A 136 14.49 7.70 -12.46
N LYS A 137 15.81 7.64 -12.54
CA LYS A 137 16.57 8.07 -13.74
C LYS A 137 16.27 7.22 -14.99
N THR A 138 15.57 6.11 -14.87
CA THR A 138 15.31 5.12 -15.94
C THR A 138 13.87 5.08 -16.46
N ASP A 139 12.94 5.86 -15.91
CA ASP A 139 11.56 5.86 -16.41
C ASP A 139 11.43 6.67 -17.70
N THR A 140 10.82 6.06 -18.72
CA THR A 140 10.46 6.77 -19.96
C THR A 140 9.54 7.96 -19.64
N PHE A 141 9.68 9.04 -20.42
CA PHE A 141 8.87 10.28 -20.30
C PHE A 141 7.36 10.01 -20.15
N PHE A 142 6.85 9.00 -20.86
CA PHE A 142 5.45 8.60 -20.80
C PHE A 142 5.08 8.00 -19.41
N LYS A 143 5.90 7.10 -18.83
CA LYS A 143 5.66 6.51 -17.51
C LYS A 143 5.72 7.56 -16.40
N ARG A 144 6.63 8.53 -16.50
CA ARG A 144 6.74 9.62 -15.53
C ARG A 144 5.53 10.53 -15.56
N ASN A 145 5.05 10.92 -16.74
CA ASN A 145 3.89 11.80 -16.86
C ASN A 145 2.57 11.11 -16.45
N THR A 146 2.37 9.84 -16.82
CA THR A 146 1.19 9.09 -16.39
C THR A 146 1.16 8.91 -14.86
N ALA A 147 2.31 8.67 -14.22
CA ALA A 147 2.40 8.62 -12.76
C ALA A 147 2.08 9.98 -12.12
N LEU A 148 2.60 11.10 -12.67
CA LEU A 148 2.29 12.44 -12.17
C LEU A 148 0.79 12.79 -12.30
N VAL A 149 0.18 12.47 -13.43
CA VAL A 149 -1.27 12.66 -13.63
C VAL A 149 -2.05 11.81 -12.63
N PHE A 150 -1.66 10.57 -12.43
CA PHE A 150 -2.27 9.68 -11.44
C PHE A 150 -2.20 10.27 -10.02
N TYR A 151 -1.03 10.69 -9.55
CA TYR A 151 -0.88 11.28 -8.22
C TYR A 151 -1.63 12.62 -8.08
N ARG A 152 -1.69 13.45 -9.14
CA ARG A 152 -2.50 14.68 -9.15
C ARG A 152 -3.99 14.36 -9.03
N LEU A 153 -4.46 13.35 -9.77
CA LEU A 153 -5.84 12.88 -9.68
C LEU A 153 -6.17 12.37 -8.27
N MET A 154 -5.33 11.51 -7.68
CA MET A 154 -5.49 11.02 -6.32
C MET A 154 -5.56 12.17 -5.32
N LYS A 155 -4.66 13.14 -5.42
CA LYS A 155 -4.67 14.35 -4.57
C LYS A 155 -5.93 15.19 -4.77
N ALA A 156 -6.35 15.43 -6.03
CA ALA A 156 -7.58 16.14 -6.37
C ALA A 156 -8.82 15.43 -5.83
N MET A 157 -8.80 14.09 -5.81
CA MET A 157 -9.85 13.25 -5.23
C MET A 157 -9.81 13.20 -3.70
N GLY A 158 -8.81 13.82 -3.05
CA GLY A 158 -8.72 13.94 -1.58
C GLY A 158 -8.00 12.78 -0.90
N VAL A 159 -7.33 11.90 -1.65
CA VAL A 159 -6.51 10.83 -1.09
C VAL A 159 -5.17 11.41 -0.64
N LYS A 160 -4.89 11.36 0.66
CA LYS A 160 -3.59 11.72 1.23
C LYS A 160 -2.62 10.56 1.00
N SER A 161 -1.75 10.65 0.02
CA SER A 161 -0.69 9.67 -0.19
C SER A 161 0.67 10.36 -0.20
N VAL A 162 1.66 9.74 0.42
CA VAL A 162 3.06 10.21 0.33
C VAL A 162 3.58 9.85 -1.06
N TYR A 163 4.14 10.84 -1.78
CA TYR A 163 4.64 10.63 -3.14
C TYR A 163 5.81 9.63 -3.14
N ASN A 164 5.79 8.66 -4.05
CA ASN A 164 6.87 7.71 -4.34
C ASN A 164 7.32 6.82 -3.16
N HIS A 165 6.48 6.65 -2.09
CA HIS A 165 6.81 5.71 -1.02
C HIS A 165 6.51 4.26 -1.45
N ALA A 166 7.38 3.36 -1.01
CA ALA A 166 7.20 1.92 -1.14
C ALA A 166 6.38 1.36 0.03
N ASP A 167 6.09 0.05 0.01
CA ASP A 167 5.60 -0.65 1.19
C ASP A 167 6.74 -0.90 2.21
N PHE A 168 7.96 -0.46 1.89
CA PHE A 168 9.10 -0.40 2.77
C PHE A 168 8.94 0.75 3.77
N ARG A 169 8.64 0.41 5.01
CA ARG A 169 8.42 1.37 6.10
C ARG A 169 8.67 0.74 7.46
N LEU A 170 9.13 1.56 8.40
CA LEU A 170 9.19 1.23 9.82
C LEU A 170 7.93 1.79 10.49
N MET A 171 7.34 1.03 11.40
CA MET A 171 6.22 1.47 12.25
C MET A 171 6.48 1.06 13.70
N SER A 172 6.17 1.95 14.65
CA SER A 172 6.15 1.64 16.08
C SER A 172 5.02 0.67 16.42
N GLN A 173 5.13 -0.03 17.54
CA GLN A 173 4.10 -0.93 18.04
C GLN A 173 2.72 -0.27 18.10
N ARG A 174 2.63 0.95 18.66
CA ARG A 174 1.36 1.68 18.74
C ARG A 174 0.79 2.03 17.37
N ALA A 175 1.64 2.33 16.39
CA ALA A 175 1.19 2.60 15.03
C ALA A 175 0.63 1.34 14.36
N ILE A 176 1.28 0.18 14.56
CA ILE A 176 0.82 -1.12 14.06
C ILE A 176 -0.51 -1.51 14.71
N GLN A 177 -0.61 -1.39 16.05
CA GLN A 177 -1.85 -1.67 16.77
C GLN A 177 -3.01 -0.81 16.28
N HIS A 178 -2.75 0.48 15.98
CA HIS A 178 -3.76 1.38 15.42
C HIS A 178 -4.13 0.97 13.99
N LEU A 179 -3.15 0.65 13.14
CA LEU A 179 -3.38 0.17 11.78
C LEU A 179 -4.25 -1.10 11.76
N CYS A 180 -4.00 -2.04 12.67
CA CYS A 180 -4.74 -3.29 12.76
C CYS A 180 -6.21 -3.12 13.24
N ARG A 181 -6.62 -1.94 13.72
CA ARG A 181 -8.01 -1.63 14.06
C ARG A 181 -8.87 -1.26 12.87
N PHE A 182 -8.27 -0.85 11.74
CA PHE A 182 -9.00 -0.59 10.53
C PHE A 182 -9.56 -1.90 9.96
N ARG A 183 -10.87 -1.94 9.70
CA ARG A 183 -11.61 -3.12 9.19
C ARG A 183 -11.99 -2.95 7.73
N GLU A 184 -11.16 -2.27 6.95
CA GLU A 184 -11.44 -2.01 5.55
C GLU A 184 -11.37 -3.30 4.73
N ARG A 185 -12.40 -3.53 3.90
CA ARG A 185 -12.48 -4.71 3.03
C ARG A 185 -11.51 -4.60 1.84
N ASN A 186 -11.39 -3.39 1.28
CA ASN A 186 -10.47 -3.07 0.20
C ASN A 186 -9.25 -2.39 0.81
N LEU A 187 -8.28 -3.21 1.20
CA LEU A 187 -7.11 -2.74 1.92
C LEU A 187 -6.17 -1.97 0.97
N PHE A 188 -5.93 -0.70 1.30
CA PHE A 188 -4.93 0.14 0.64
C PHE A 188 -4.02 0.76 1.70
N LEU A 189 -3.02 -0.01 2.15
CA LEU A 189 -2.14 0.38 3.26
C LEU A 189 -1.45 1.73 3.03
N ARG A 190 -1.10 2.05 1.77
CA ARG A 190 -0.49 3.34 1.41
C ARG A 190 -1.40 4.55 1.68
N GLY A 191 -2.71 4.34 1.69
CA GLY A 191 -3.69 5.37 2.06
C GLY A 191 -4.05 5.35 3.53
N LEU A 192 -4.08 4.17 4.17
CA LEU A 192 -4.47 4.01 5.58
C LEU A 192 -3.38 4.50 6.54
N VAL A 193 -2.11 4.15 6.29
CA VAL A 193 -1.00 4.51 7.19
C VAL A 193 -0.90 6.01 7.46
N PRO A 194 -1.02 6.92 6.46
CA PRO A 194 -1.03 8.36 6.73
C PRO A 194 -2.24 8.85 7.55
N LEU A 195 -3.34 8.08 7.60
CA LEU A 195 -4.53 8.44 8.38
C LEU A 195 -4.37 8.15 9.88
N ILE A 196 -3.37 7.36 10.27
CA ILE A 196 -3.07 7.08 11.68
C ILE A 196 -2.71 8.37 12.44
N GLY A 197 -2.07 9.33 11.76
CA GLY A 197 -1.85 10.69 12.29
C GLY A 197 -0.70 10.82 13.29
N TYR A 198 0.15 9.80 13.46
CA TYR A 198 1.35 9.87 14.29
C TYR A 198 2.49 10.63 13.59
N GLN A 199 3.54 10.94 14.36
CA GLN A 199 4.74 11.60 13.80
C GLN A 199 5.40 10.71 12.75
N THR A 200 5.76 11.33 11.63
CA THR A 200 6.31 10.63 10.46
C THR A 200 7.60 11.27 9.98
N ASP A 201 8.49 10.44 9.45
CA ASP A 201 9.71 10.87 8.78
C ASP A 201 9.93 10.06 7.50
N SER A 202 10.92 10.44 6.70
CA SER A 202 11.21 9.80 5.42
C SER A 202 12.71 9.61 5.23
N VAL A 203 13.10 8.36 4.98
CA VAL A 203 14.48 7.99 4.63
C VAL A 203 14.55 7.70 3.13
N TYR A 204 15.50 8.35 2.44
CA TYR A 204 15.61 8.28 1.00
C TYR A 204 16.67 7.26 0.57
N TYR A 205 16.30 6.35 -0.36
CA TYR A 205 17.21 5.34 -0.90
C TYR A 205 17.12 5.21 -2.41
N ASN A 206 18.13 4.57 -3.01
CA ASN A 206 18.13 4.20 -4.41
C ASN A 206 17.56 2.80 -4.57
N ARG A 207 16.67 2.62 -5.55
CA ARG A 207 16.13 1.29 -5.84
C ARG A 207 17.10 0.48 -6.67
N ASP A 208 17.42 -0.73 -6.22
CA ASP A 208 18.23 -1.68 -6.94
C ASP A 208 17.45 -2.42 -8.04
N LYS A 209 18.19 -3.05 -8.96
CA LYS A 209 17.59 -3.96 -9.93
C LYS A 209 17.12 -5.21 -9.18
N ARG A 210 15.97 -5.76 -9.63
CA ARG A 210 15.44 -7.01 -9.08
C ARG A 210 16.48 -8.11 -9.23
N PHE A 211 16.73 -8.89 -8.16
CA PHE A 211 17.70 -9.97 -8.15
C PHE A 211 17.29 -11.12 -9.09
N ALA A 212 16.00 -11.49 -9.11
CA ALA A 212 15.42 -12.49 -10.01
C ALA A 212 13.92 -12.21 -10.25
N GLY A 213 13.36 -12.80 -11.33
CA GLY A 213 11.95 -12.73 -11.69
C GLY A 213 11.58 -11.57 -12.63
N GLU A 214 10.46 -11.71 -13.37
CA GLU A 214 9.95 -10.68 -14.27
C GLU A 214 8.84 -9.86 -13.63
N SER A 215 8.77 -8.56 -13.98
CA SER A 215 7.71 -7.66 -13.53
C SER A 215 6.39 -7.98 -14.25
N LYS A 216 5.48 -8.71 -13.60
CA LYS A 216 4.15 -9.07 -14.13
C LYS A 216 3.07 -8.07 -13.69
N TYR A 217 3.26 -6.76 -13.96
CA TYR A 217 2.21 -5.77 -13.70
C TYR A 217 1.56 -5.29 -15.02
N PRO A 218 0.51 -5.97 -15.52
CA PRO A 218 -0.24 -5.51 -16.68
C PRO A 218 -0.98 -4.21 -16.36
N PHE A 219 -1.13 -3.33 -17.36
CA PHE A 219 -1.80 -2.03 -17.25
C PHE A 219 -3.19 -2.11 -16.59
N ARG A 220 -3.95 -3.19 -16.86
CA ARG A 220 -5.26 -3.45 -16.21
C ARG A 220 -5.17 -3.55 -14.69
N LYS A 221 -4.14 -4.20 -14.13
CA LYS A 221 -3.95 -4.28 -12.67
C LYS A 221 -3.66 -2.90 -12.06
N MET A 222 -2.88 -2.08 -12.77
CA MET A 222 -2.58 -0.71 -12.32
C MET A 222 -3.83 0.19 -12.34
N LEU A 223 -4.68 0.05 -13.36
CA LEU A 223 -5.95 0.79 -13.46
C LEU A 223 -6.94 0.37 -12.37
N ASN A 224 -7.12 -0.94 -12.15
CA ASN A 224 -7.98 -1.44 -11.08
C ASN A 224 -7.50 -0.96 -9.71
N PHE A 225 -6.21 -1.03 -9.43
CA PHE A 225 -5.62 -0.52 -8.20
C PHE A 225 -5.87 0.99 -8.00
N ALA A 226 -5.87 1.76 -9.10
CA ALA A 226 -6.21 3.18 -9.08
C ALA A 226 -7.69 3.41 -8.73
N ILE A 227 -8.58 2.66 -9.38
CA ILE A 227 -10.02 2.74 -9.13
C ILE A 227 -10.34 2.34 -7.70
N ASP A 228 -9.78 1.22 -7.22
CA ASP A 228 -9.95 0.75 -5.84
C ASP A 228 -9.45 1.79 -4.83
N GLY A 229 -8.30 2.40 -5.07
CA GLY A 229 -7.77 3.48 -4.24
C GLY A 229 -8.68 4.71 -4.19
N ILE A 230 -9.22 5.14 -5.34
CA ILE A 230 -10.11 6.31 -5.42
C ILE A 230 -11.46 6.01 -4.74
N THR A 231 -12.06 4.85 -5.02
CA THR A 231 -13.38 4.49 -4.47
C THR A 231 -13.34 4.19 -2.98
N SER A 232 -12.23 3.63 -2.47
CA SER A 232 -12.08 3.32 -1.04
C SER A 232 -11.78 4.55 -0.18
N PHE A 233 -11.10 5.58 -0.73
CA PHE A 233 -10.63 6.73 0.05
C PHE A 233 -11.23 8.08 -0.34
N SER A 234 -12.13 8.11 -1.31
CA SER A 234 -12.74 9.35 -1.75
C SER A 234 -14.25 9.25 -1.89
N VAL A 235 -14.96 10.14 -1.21
CA VAL A 235 -16.41 10.37 -1.41
C VAL A 235 -16.69 11.23 -2.63
N LYS A 236 -15.65 11.82 -3.27
CA LYS A 236 -15.85 12.74 -4.40
C LYS A 236 -16.50 12.09 -5.62
N PRO A 237 -16.14 10.83 -6.04
CA PRO A 237 -16.84 10.18 -7.16
C PRO A 237 -18.34 10.05 -6.93
N VAL A 238 -18.75 9.66 -5.71
CA VAL A 238 -20.17 9.53 -5.35
C VAL A 238 -20.87 10.89 -5.41
N ARG A 239 -20.23 11.95 -4.89
CA ARG A 239 -20.77 13.32 -4.98
C ARG A 239 -20.87 13.82 -6.43
N MET A 240 -19.89 13.51 -7.27
CA MET A 240 -19.94 13.84 -8.70
C MET A 240 -21.12 13.17 -9.40
N ILE A 241 -21.34 11.87 -9.16
CA ILE A 241 -22.50 11.14 -9.71
C ILE A 241 -23.81 11.78 -9.24
N PHE A 242 -23.89 12.12 -7.95
CA PHE A 242 -25.05 12.82 -7.41
C PHE A 242 -25.33 14.15 -8.12
N TRP A 243 -24.30 15.01 -8.28
CA TRP A 243 -24.46 16.30 -8.96
C TRP A 243 -24.82 16.15 -10.45
N ILE A 244 -24.21 15.18 -11.13
CA ILE A 244 -24.55 14.85 -12.53
C ILE A 244 -26.05 14.44 -12.60
N GLY A 245 -26.48 13.57 -11.68
CA GLY A 245 -27.92 13.20 -11.60
C GLY A 245 -28.84 14.40 -11.38
N CYS A 246 -28.48 15.31 -10.47
CA CYS A 246 -29.25 16.55 -10.25
C CYS A 246 -29.31 17.41 -11.50
N ILE A 247 -28.21 17.54 -12.26
CA ILE A 247 -28.18 18.29 -13.53
C ILE A 247 -29.11 17.64 -14.55
N PHE A 248 -29.09 16.31 -14.70
CA PHE A 248 -29.99 15.62 -15.62
C PHE A 248 -31.45 15.81 -15.25
N ILE A 249 -31.81 15.72 -13.96
CA ILE A 249 -33.18 15.98 -13.47
C ILE A 249 -33.59 17.42 -13.81
N LEU A 250 -32.72 18.40 -13.57
CA LEU A 250 -33.00 19.80 -13.87
C LEU A 250 -33.22 20.05 -15.38
N VAL A 251 -32.39 19.44 -16.21
CA VAL A 251 -32.54 19.50 -17.68
C VAL A 251 -33.86 18.85 -18.09
N ALA A 252 -34.21 17.70 -17.56
CA ALA A 252 -35.48 17.03 -17.85
C ALA A 252 -36.68 17.88 -17.44
N LEU A 253 -36.64 18.51 -16.25
CA LEU A 253 -37.69 19.45 -15.82
C LEU A 253 -37.81 20.66 -16.71
N CYS A 254 -36.70 21.26 -17.16
CA CYS A 254 -36.68 22.39 -18.10
C CYS A 254 -37.29 21.99 -19.45
N VAL A 255 -36.92 20.83 -20.00
CA VAL A 255 -37.45 20.31 -21.25
C VAL A 255 -38.94 20.03 -21.13
N THR A 256 -39.37 19.41 -20.02
CA THR A 256 -40.79 19.14 -19.75
C THR A 256 -41.61 20.45 -19.64
N GLY A 257 -41.08 21.43 -18.89
CA GLY A 257 -41.72 22.74 -18.75
C GLY A 257 -41.83 23.49 -20.10
N TRP A 258 -40.74 23.42 -20.92
CA TRP A 258 -40.77 24.03 -22.27
C TRP A 258 -41.73 23.33 -23.22
N THR A 259 -41.84 22.00 -23.19
CA THR A 259 -42.81 21.23 -24.00
C THR A 259 -44.24 21.52 -23.59
N LEU A 260 -44.53 21.64 -22.30
CA LEU A 260 -45.88 22.03 -21.80
C LEU A 260 -46.25 23.45 -22.21
N HIS A 261 -45.31 24.40 -22.09
CA HIS A 261 -45.48 25.78 -22.53
C HIS A 261 -45.75 25.85 -24.05
N SER A 262 -44.95 25.15 -24.88
CA SER A 262 -45.13 25.06 -26.32
C SER A 262 -46.49 24.43 -26.70
N TYR A 263 -46.93 23.44 -25.94
CA TYR A 263 -48.26 22.80 -26.13
C TYR A 263 -49.41 23.80 -25.87
N THR A 264 -49.34 24.56 -24.76
CA THR A 264 -50.37 25.55 -24.41
C THR A 264 -50.44 26.73 -25.43
N GLN A 265 -49.35 27.05 -26.09
CA GLN A 265 -49.30 28.07 -27.11
C GLN A 265 -49.68 27.57 -28.54
N HIS A 266 -50.17 26.32 -28.64
CA HIS A 266 -50.52 25.65 -29.92
C HIS A 266 -49.36 25.61 -30.95
N ASN A 267 -48.10 25.78 -30.52
CA ASN A 267 -46.92 25.75 -31.40
C ASN A 267 -46.28 24.36 -31.47
N ALA A 268 -46.87 23.34 -30.80
CA ALA A 268 -46.30 22.00 -30.77
C ALA A 268 -46.73 21.18 -31.97
N VAL A 269 -45.77 20.50 -32.62
CA VAL A 269 -46.01 19.53 -33.68
C VAL A 269 -46.78 18.33 -33.06
N PRO A 270 -47.90 17.87 -33.68
CA PRO A 270 -48.66 16.75 -33.18
C PRO A 270 -47.80 15.50 -32.92
N GLY A 271 -47.85 14.92 -31.69
CA GLY A 271 -47.06 13.76 -31.26
C GLY A 271 -45.67 14.09 -30.71
N TRP A 272 -45.13 15.27 -30.88
CA TRP A 272 -43.77 15.62 -30.44
C TRP A 272 -43.69 15.76 -28.91
N SER A 273 -44.70 16.37 -28.31
CA SER A 273 -44.75 16.57 -26.86
C SER A 273 -44.84 15.28 -26.10
N SER A 274 -45.60 14.28 -26.58
CA SER A 274 -45.68 12.94 -25.94
C SER A 274 -44.35 12.18 -26.07
N LEU A 275 -43.64 12.32 -27.17
CA LEU A 275 -42.36 11.65 -27.37
C LEU A 275 -41.27 12.25 -26.50
N MET A 276 -41.25 13.58 -26.28
CA MET A 276 -40.29 14.27 -25.42
C MET A 276 -40.53 14.02 -23.93
N ILE A 277 -41.72 13.68 -23.51
CA ILE A 277 -42.05 13.36 -22.09
C ILE A 277 -41.81 11.87 -21.78
N SER A 278 -41.79 11.00 -22.80
CA SER A 278 -41.60 9.55 -22.61
C SER A 278 -40.14 9.12 -22.64
N VAL A 279 -39.19 9.97 -23.02
CA VAL A 279 -37.74 9.73 -22.97
C VAL A 279 -37.16 10.28 -21.68
#